data_9c78bfb65dbf1dbcee0d1b079872569f
#
_entry.id   9c78bfb65dbf1dbcee0d1b079872569f
#
_cell.length_a   1.000
_cell.length_b   1.000
_cell.length_c   1.000
_cell.angle_alpha   90.00
_cell.angle_beta   90.00
_cell.angle_gamma   90.00
#
_symmetry.space_group_name_H-M   'P 1'
#
loop_
_entity.id
_entity.type
_entity.pdbx_description
1 polymer ?
#
loop_
_entity_poly.entity_id
_entity_poly.type
_entity_poly.pdbx_seq_one_letter_code
_entity_poly.pdbx_strand_id
1 'polypeptide(L)'
;EYVANYINADWIESLTATSERSRRLSPPAFRYQLTELARKAGKRIVLPEGDEPRTVKAAAICAERGIATCVLLGNPAEINRVAASQGVELGAGIEIVDPEVVRESYVGRLVELRKNKGMTETVAREQLEDNVVLGTLMLEQDEVDGLVSGAVHTTA
;
A
#
# COMPACT_ATOMS: atom_id res chain seq x y z
N GLU A 1 15.07 58.80 -7.52
CA GLU A 1 16.36 58.57 -8.23
C GLU A 1 17.54 58.26 -7.30
N TYR A 2 17.58 58.77 -6.07
CA TYR A 2 18.74 58.59 -5.18
C TYR A 2 18.91 57.20 -4.59
N VAL A 3 17.84 56.45 -4.41
CA VAL A 3 17.87 55.11 -3.81
C VAL A 3 18.33 54.02 -4.81
N ALA A 4 18.06 54.23 -6.10
CA ALA A 4 18.39 53.24 -7.14
C ALA A 4 19.91 53.02 -7.29
N ASN A 5 20.74 54.03 -6.98
CA ASN A 5 22.20 53.96 -7.11
C ASN A 5 22.89 53.14 -6.00
N TYR A 6 22.16 52.79 -4.94
CA TYR A 6 22.69 52.03 -3.81
C TYR A 6 22.18 50.59 -3.80
N ILE A 7 21.35 50.19 -4.79
CA ILE A 7 20.85 48.84 -4.90
C ILE A 7 21.88 48.02 -5.66
N ASN A 8 22.54 47.12 -4.95
CA ASN A 8 23.43 46.14 -5.59
C ASN A 8 22.58 45.06 -6.31
N ALA A 9 22.63 45.07 -7.64
CA ALA A 9 21.88 44.12 -8.47
C ALA A 9 22.26 42.68 -8.16
N ASP A 10 23.54 42.41 -7.92
CA ASP A 10 24.02 41.07 -7.58
C ASP A 10 23.47 40.58 -6.22
N TRP A 11 23.28 41.51 -5.29
CA TRP A 11 22.66 41.17 -4.01
C TRP A 11 21.17 40.85 -4.15
N ILE A 12 20.44 41.60 -4.99
CA ILE A 12 19.04 41.30 -5.29
C ILE A 12 18.93 39.95 -6.00
N GLU A 13 19.80 39.70 -6.98
CA GLU A 13 19.85 38.40 -7.69
C GLU A 13 20.17 37.25 -6.73
N SER A 14 21.07 37.45 -5.76
CA SER A 14 21.36 36.48 -4.72
C SER A 14 20.18 36.20 -3.77
N LEU A 15 19.33 37.20 -3.51
CA LEU A 15 18.11 37.05 -2.71
C LEU A 15 16.99 36.38 -3.49
N THR A 16 16.93 36.62 -4.79
CA THR A 16 15.93 36.00 -5.69
C THR A 16 16.40 34.69 -6.25
N ALA A 17 17.71 34.41 -6.28
CA ALA A 17 18.24 33.12 -6.57
C ALA A 17 17.63 32.12 -5.57
N THR A 18 16.66 31.38 -6.04
CA THR A 18 16.04 30.32 -5.25
C THR A 18 17.16 29.35 -4.89
N SER A 19 17.58 29.41 -3.64
CA SER A 19 18.54 28.44 -3.11
C SER A 19 17.99 27.07 -3.49
N GLU A 20 18.78 26.26 -4.18
CA GLU A 20 18.50 24.84 -4.46
C GLU A 20 18.47 24.00 -3.17
N ARG A 21 18.49 24.65 -2.01
CA ARG A 21 18.18 23.99 -0.75
C ARG A 21 16.78 23.41 -0.90
N SER A 22 16.72 22.08 -1.03
CA SER A 22 15.46 21.34 -1.06
C SER A 22 14.52 21.96 -0.03
N ARG A 23 13.47 22.63 -0.48
CA ARG A 23 12.47 23.24 0.42
C ARG A 23 11.93 22.08 1.25
N ARG A 24 12.30 22.03 2.51
CA ARG A 24 11.73 21.07 3.44
C ARG A 24 10.24 21.33 3.48
N LEU A 25 9.48 20.38 2.94
CA LEU A 25 8.03 20.47 2.95
C LEU A 25 7.55 20.42 4.40
N SER A 26 6.54 21.21 4.72
CA SER A 26 5.81 21.01 5.97
C SER A 26 5.16 19.61 5.97
N PRO A 27 4.91 18.98 7.14
CA PRO A 27 4.28 17.66 7.17
C PRO A 27 2.96 17.56 6.39
N PRO A 28 2.07 18.56 6.39
CA PRO A 28 0.89 18.55 5.54
C PRO A 28 1.21 18.59 4.04
N ALA A 29 2.15 19.46 3.63
CA ALA A 29 2.55 19.58 2.23
C ALA A 29 3.23 18.29 1.73
N PHE A 30 4.04 17.63 2.55
CA PHE A 30 4.65 16.35 2.25
C PHE A 30 3.58 15.25 2.06
N ARG A 31 2.61 15.14 2.99
CA ARG A 31 1.50 14.18 2.86
C ARG A 31 0.66 14.43 1.62
N TYR A 32 0.38 15.69 1.29
CA TYR A 32 -0.33 16.04 0.07
C TYR A 32 0.43 15.57 -1.17
N GLN A 33 1.74 15.86 -1.24
CA GLN A 33 2.58 15.44 -2.36
C GLN A 33 2.61 13.91 -2.51
N LEU A 34 2.75 13.17 -1.41
CA LEU A 34 2.70 11.70 -1.43
C LEU A 34 1.35 11.19 -1.95
N THR A 35 0.24 11.78 -1.49
CA THR A 35 -1.10 11.40 -1.95
C THR A 35 -1.25 11.63 -3.45
N GLU A 36 -0.79 12.76 -3.98
CA GLU A 36 -0.85 13.06 -5.41
C GLU A 36 0.02 12.10 -6.24
N LEU A 37 1.20 11.74 -5.74
CA LEU A 37 2.06 10.74 -6.38
C LEU A 37 1.40 9.35 -6.38
N ALA A 38 0.80 8.95 -5.27
CA ALA A 38 0.10 7.67 -5.16
C ALA A 38 -1.10 7.59 -6.12
N ARG A 39 -1.92 8.64 -6.19
CA ARG A 39 -3.04 8.73 -7.14
C ARG A 39 -2.59 8.56 -8.59
N LYS A 40 -1.50 9.22 -8.97
CA LYS A 40 -0.94 9.12 -10.33
C LYS A 40 -0.37 7.74 -10.62
N ALA A 41 0.15 7.07 -9.60
CA ALA A 41 0.74 5.75 -9.74
C ALA A 41 -0.30 4.64 -9.95
N GLY A 42 -1.54 4.79 -9.42
CA GLY A 42 -2.65 3.86 -9.62
C GLY A 42 -2.33 2.43 -9.18
N LYS A 43 -1.68 2.27 -8.04
CA LYS A 43 -1.14 1.00 -7.56
C LYS A 43 -2.18 0.12 -6.87
N ARG A 44 -2.00 -1.20 -6.98
CA ARG A 44 -2.77 -2.23 -6.27
C ARG A 44 -1.97 -2.71 -5.06
N ILE A 45 -2.56 -2.61 -3.88
CA ILE A 45 -1.91 -2.95 -2.62
C ILE A 45 -2.70 -4.06 -1.93
N VAL A 46 -2.04 -5.17 -1.65
CA VAL A 46 -2.67 -6.27 -0.90
C VAL A 46 -2.55 -6.05 0.60
N LEU A 47 -3.64 -6.31 1.28
CA LEU A 47 -3.81 -6.20 2.73
C LEU A 47 -4.20 -7.59 3.27
N PRO A 48 -3.23 -8.38 3.77
CA PRO A 48 -3.45 -9.77 4.17
C PRO A 48 -4.44 -9.94 5.34
N GLU A 49 -4.55 -8.92 6.18
CA GLU A 49 -5.46 -8.89 7.35
C GLU A 49 -6.77 -8.21 6.97
N GLY A 50 -7.43 -8.72 5.91
CA GLY A 50 -8.56 -8.05 5.27
C GLY A 50 -9.84 -8.00 6.10
N ASP A 51 -9.98 -8.83 7.12
CA ASP A 51 -11.11 -8.88 8.06
C ASP A 51 -10.86 -8.05 9.34
N GLU A 52 -9.67 -7.45 9.49
CA GLU A 52 -9.36 -6.60 10.64
C GLU A 52 -10.04 -5.23 10.50
N PRO A 53 -10.79 -4.75 11.52
CA PRO A 53 -11.58 -3.52 11.40
C PRO A 53 -10.82 -2.27 10.98
N ARG A 54 -9.57 -2.11 11.47
CA ARG A 54 -8.71 -0.95 11.10
C ARG A 54 -8.27 -1.04 9.66
N THR A 55 -7.96 -2.26 9.17
CA THR A 55 -7.59 -2.53 7.79
C THR A 55 -8.74 -2.23 6.84
N VAL A 56 -9.94 -2.72 7.14
CA VAL A 56 -11.16 -2.45 6.37
C VAL A 56 -11.42 -0.94 6.28
N LYS A 57 -11.34 -0.24 7.40
CA LYS A 57 -11.54 1.22 7.44
C LYS A 57 -10.45 1.97 6.67
N ALA A 58 -9.20 1.55 6.79
CA ALA A 58 -8.10 2.16 6.05
C ALA A 58 -8.24 1.94 4.53
N ALA A 59 -8.63 0.72 4.11
CA ALA A 59 -8.90 0.41 2.70
C ALA A 59 -10.01 1.30 2.13
N ALA A 60 -11.12 1.48 2.85
CA ALA A 60 -12.21 2.36 2.42
C ALA A 60 -11.74 3.81 2.23
N ILE A 61 -10.95 4.34 3.18
CA ILE A 61 -10.39 5.70 3.07
C ILE A 61 -9.42 5.81 1.88
N CYS A 62 -8.57 4.80 1.67
CA CYS A 62 -7.63 4.80 0.54
C CYS A 62 -8.35 4.76 -0.80
N ALA A 63 -9.38 3.93 -0.92
CA ALA A 63 -10.21 3.82 -2.12
C ALA A 63 -10.97 5.12 -2.40
N GLU A 64 -11.66 5.68 -1.40
CA GLU A 64 -12.40 6.95 -1.50
C GLU A 64 -11.49 8.10 -1.97
N ARG A 65 -10.27 8.14 -1.47
CA ARG A 65 -9.27 9.15 -1.84
C ARG A 65 -8.51 8.84 -3.13
N GLY A 66 -8.74 7.69 -3.74
CA GLY A 66 -8.03 7.24 -4.94
C GLY A 66 -6.53 7.04 -4.74
N ILE A 67 -6.10 6.71 -3.50
CA ILE A 67 -4.68 6.54 -3.17
C ILE A 67 -4.14 5.24 -3.74
N ALA A 68 -4.93 4.16 -3.65
CA ALA A 68 -4.60 2.84 -4.16
C ALA A 68 -5.87 2.02 -4.37
N THR A 69 -5.80 1.00 -5.23
CA THR A 69 -6.75 -0.12 -5.20
C THR A 69 -6.31 -1.06 -4.08
N CYS A 70 -7.18 -1.29 -3.11
CA CYS A 70 -6.90 -2.16 -1.97
C CYS A 70 -7.45 -3.55 -2.22
N VAL A 71 -6.59 -4.58 -2.12
CA VAL A 71 -6.95 -5.99 -2.24
C VAL A 71 -6.98 -6.59 -0.83
N LEU A 72 -8.15 -6.85 -0.31
CA LEU A 72 -8.37 -7.44 1.01
C LEU A 72 -8.36 -8.96 0.90
N LEU A 73 -7.45 -9.63 1.62
CA LEU A 73 -7.47 -11.10 1.73
C LEU A 73 -8.30 -11.51 2.94
N GLY A 74 -9.27 -12.38 2.71
CA GLY A 74 -10.11 -12.91 3.78
C GLY A 74 -11.46 -13.39 3.27
N ASN A 75 -12.24 -13.99 4.17
CA ASN A 75 -13.58 -14.46 3.84
C ASN A 75 -14.49 -13.26 3.47
N PRO A 76 -15.11 -13.26 2.28
CA PRO A 76 -15.93 -12.14 1.81
C PRO A 76 -17.10 -11.81 2.74
N ALA A 77 -17.75 -12.81 3.32
CA ALA A 77 -18.88 -12.60 4.23
C ALA A 77 -18.40 -11.92 5.53
N GLU A 78 -17.24 -12.32 6.05
CA GLU A 78 -16.66 -11.74 7.25
C GLU A 78 -16.20 -10.30 7.01
N ILE A 79 -15.50 -10.05 5.90
CA ILE A 79 -15.07 -8.69 5.53
C ILE A 79 -16.28 -7.75 5.39
N ASN A 80 -17.34 -8.20 4.72
CA ASN A 80 -18.56 -7.40 4.58
C ASN A 80 -19.26 -7.16 5.94
N ARG A 81 -19.26 -8.16 6.84
CA ARG A 81 -19.80 -8.02 8.18
C ARG A 81 -19.00 -6.98 9.00
N VAL A 82 -17.67 -7.03 8.90
CA VAL A 82 -16.80 -6.06 9.56
C VAL A 82 -17.03 -4.67 8.99
N ALA A 83 -17.09 -4.50 7.66
CA ALA A 83 -17.36 -3.22 7.01
C ALA A 83 -18.67 -2.61 7.50
N ALA A 84 -19.75 -3.40 7.53
CA ALA A 84 -21.05 -2.96 8.07
C ALA A 84 -20.95 -2.52 9.53
N SER A 85 -20.23 -3.25 10.37
CA SER A 85 -20.00 -2.89 11.78
C SER A 85 -19.23 -1.60 11.98
N GLN A 86 -18.36 -1.26 11.04
CA GLN A 86 -17.58 -0.02 11.03
C GLN A 86 -18.28 1.14 10.32
N GLY A 87 -19.48 0.88 9.74
CA GLY A 87 -20.23 1.89 9.00
C GLY A 87 -19.51 2.35 7.74
N VAL A 88 -18.72 1.49 7.09
CA VAL A 88 -18.03 1.78 5.83
C VAL A 88 -18.59 0.93 4.69
N GLU A 89 -18.65 1.51 3.51
CA GLU A 89 -19.04 0.82 2.28
C GLU A 89 -17.79 0.40 1.51
N LEU A 90 -17.79 -0.86 1.05
CA LEU A 90 -16.75 -1.41 0.20
C LEU A 90 -17.13 -1.16 -1.25
N GLY A 91 -16.73 0.00 -1.77
CA GLY A 91 -17.05 0.45 -3.12
C GLY A 91 -15.93 0.22 -4.13
N ALA A 92 -15.95 1.03 -5.20
CA ALA A 92 -14.92 1.02 -6.22
C ALA A 92 -13.52 1.27 -5.60
N GLY A 93 -12.51 0.53 -6.08
CA GLY A 93 -11.14 0.60 -5.54
C GLY A 93 -10.88 -0.36 -4.38
N ILE A 94 -11.84 -1.23 -4.05
CA ILE A 94 -11.64 -2.33 -3.10
C ILE A 94 -11.97 -3.64 -3.80
N GLU A 95 -11.04 -4.58 -3.73
CA GLU A 95 -11.20 -5.94 -4.20
C GLU A 95 -11.13 -6.89 -3.00
N ILE A 96 -11.95 -7.92 -2.98
CA ILE A 96 -11.90 -8.95 -1.95
C ILE A 96 -11.48 -10.25 -2.62
N VAL A 97 -10.44 -10.87 -2.11
CA VAL A 97 -9.94 -12.16 -2.56
C VAL A 97 -10.09 -13.16 -1.42
N ASP A 98 -10.86 -14.21 -1.67
CA ASP A 98 -11.01 -15.31 -0.71
C ASP A 98 -9.78 -16.23 -0.79
N PRO A 99 -8.96 -16.32 0.28
CA PRO A 99 -7.79 -17.19 0.30
C PRO A 99 -8.12 -18.67 0.04
N GLU A 100 -9.28 -19.14 0.51
CA GLU A 100 -9.69 -20.54 0.32
C GLU A 100 -9.88 -20.93 -1.15
N VAL A 101 -10.24 -19.95 -1.99
CA VAL A 101 -10.45 -20.15 -3.42
C VAL A 101 -9.14 -20.14 -4.19
N VAL A 102 -8.20 -19.26 -3.82
CA VAL A 102 -7.02 -19.00 -4.64
C VAL A 102 -5.75 -19.71 -4.16
N ARG A 103 -5.67 -20.07 -2.89
CA ARG A 103 -4.48 -20.62 -2.20
C ARG A 103 -3.82 -21.77 -2.93
N GLU A 104 -4.60 -22.74 -3.43
CA GLU A 104 -4.07 -23.92 -4.09
C GLU A 104 -3.28 -23.60 -5.36
N SER A 105 -3.63 -22.53 -6.07
CA SER A 105 -2.92 -22.11 -7.28
C SER A 105 -1.49 -21.66 -7.05
N TYR A 106 -1.17 -21.24 -5.82
CA TYR A 106 0.17 -20.75 -5.43
C TYR A 106 1.10 -21.84 -4.89
N VAL A 107 0.58 -23.04 -4.58
CA VAL A 107 1.37 -24.15 -4.00
C VAL A 107 2.57 -24.48 -4.88
N GLY A 108 2.34 -24.70 -6.17
CA GLY A 108 3.41 -25.04 -7.12
C GLY A 108 4.51 -23.98 -7.18
N ARG A 109 4.11 -22.69 -7.18
CA ARG A 109 5.07 -21.59 -7.22
C ARG A 109 5.91 -21.49 -5.94
N LEU A 110 5.30 -21.67 -4.78
CA LEU A 110 6.01 -21.68 -3.50
C LEU A 110 7.01 -22.83 -3.42
N VAL A 111 6.65 -24.03 -3.88
CA VAL A 111 7.55 -25.18 -3.96
C VAL A 111 8.73 -24.87 -4.88
N GLU A 112 8.48 -24.32 -6.06
CA GLU A 112 9.54 -23.93 -7.01
C GLU A 112 10.54 -22.95 -6.40
N LEU A 113 10.05 -21.87 -5.80
CA LEU A 113 10.88 -20.83 -5.17
C LEU A 113 11.73 -21.37 -4.01
N ARG A 114 11.22 -22.35 -3.29
CA ARG A 114 11.84 -22.90 -2.09
C ARG A 114 12.39 -24.32 -2.25
N LYS A 115 12.47 -24.84 -3.49
CA LYS A 115 12.99 -26.21 -3.76
C LYS A 115 14.35 -26.50 -3.13
N ASN A 116 15.24 -25.52 -3.14
CA ASN A 116 16.58 -25.64 -2.56
C ASN A 116 16.57 -25.70 -1.02
N LYS A 117 15.43 -25.44 -0.38
CA LYS A 117 15.21 -25.52 1.07
C LYS A 117 14.37 -26.75 1.46
N GLY A 118 14.16 -27.68 0.54
CA GLY A 118 13.41 -28.91 0.79
C GLY A 118 11.90 -28.71 0.94
N MET A 119 11.33 -27.65 0.35
CA MET A 119 9.90 -27.37 0.39
C MET A 119 9.12 -28.48 -0.34
N THR A 120 8.15 -29.08 0.36
CA THR A 120 7.20 -30.03 -0.20
C THR A 120 5.85 -29.34 -0.41
N GLU A 121 4.98 -29.94 -1.25
CA GLU A 121 3.64 -29.38 -1.45
C GLU A 121 2.81 -29.33 -0.15
N THR A 122 2.96 -30.32 0.72
CA THR A 122 2.26 -30.37 2.01
C THR A 122 2.66 -29.17 2.88
N VAL A 123 3.96 -28.93 3.00
CA VAL A 123 4.49 -27.79 3.77
C VAL A 123 4.12 -26.45 3.10
N ALA A 124 4.08 -26.41 1.77
CA ALA A 124 3.68 -25.22 1.05
C ALA A 124 2.19 -24.88 1.30
N ARG A 125 1.30 -25.88 1.30
CA ARG A 125 -0.12 -25.67 1.65
C ARG A 125 -0.29 -25.14 3.07
N GLU A 126 0.45 -25.72 4.02
CA GLU A 126 0.44 -25.26 5.42
C GLU A 126 0.93 -23.81 5.54
N GLN A 127 2.02 -23.45 4.86
CA GLN A 127 2.52 -22.06 4.88
C GLN A 127 1.58 -21.08 4.21
N LEU A 128 0.83 -21.50 3.20
CA LEU A 128 -0.15 -20.65 2.51
C LEU A 128 -1.43 -20.41 3.33
N GLU A 129 -1.61 -21.08 4.47
CA GLU A 129 -2.67 -20.72 5.44
C GLU A 129 -2.44 -19.34 6.03
N ASP A 130 -1.19 -18.89 6.06
CA ASP A 130 -0.86 -17.50 6.41
C ASP A 130 -1.11 -16.58 5.20
N ASN A 131 -2.08 -15.70 5.34
CA ASN A 131 -2.42 -14.72 4.31
C ASN A 131 -1.26 -13.76 3.96
N VAL A 132 -0.29 -13.57 4.86
CA VAL A 132 0.91 -12.77 4.56
C VAL A 132 1.79 -13.50 3.55
N VAL A 133 1.93 -14.81 3.68
CA VAL A 133 2.64 -15.65 2.71
C VAL A 133 1.93 -15.63 1.36
N LEU A 134 0.60 -15.79 1.36
CA LEU A 134 -0.22 -15.71 0.15
C LEU A 134 -0.07 -14.37 -0.55
N GLY A 135 -0.24 -13.26 0.18
CA GLY A 135 -0.08 -11.91 -0.35
C GLY A 135 1.35 -11.64 -0.87
N THR A 136 2.36 -12.24 -0.25
CA THR A 136 3.76 -12.15 -0.72
C THR A 136 3.94 -12.86 -2.08
N LEU A 137 3.26 -13.98 -2.30
CA LEU A 137 3.29 -14.68 -3.60
C LEU A 137 2.50 -13.92 -4.68
N MET A 138 1.39 -13.28 -4.32
CA MET A 138 0.68 -12.38 -5.24
C MET A 138 1.58 -11.22 -5.69
N LEU A 139 2.38 -10.68 -4.77
CA LEU A 139 3.37 -9.64 -5.10
C LEU A 139 4.51 -10.20 -5.95
N GLU A 140 5.00 -11.39 -5.68
CA GLU A 140 6.06 -12.06 -6.45
C GLU A 140 5.63 -12.36 -7.89
N GLN A 141 4.34 -12.61 -8.10
CA GLN A 141 3.76 -12.85 -9.43
C GLN A 141 3.26 -11.60 -10.13
N ASP A 142 3.59 -10.41 -9.63
CA ASP A 142 3.17 -9.10 -10.17
C ASP A 142 1.63 -8.92 -10.25
N GLU A 143 0.87 -9.66 -9.47
CA GLU A 143 -0.59 -9.51 -9.39
C GLU A 143 -1.00 -8.27 -8.59
N VAL A 144 -0.12 -7.84 -7.67
CA VAL A 144 -0.23 -6.60 -6.91
C VAL A 144 1.10 -5.86 -6.90
N ASP A 145 1.09 -4.56 -6.66
CA ASP A 145 2.28 -3.71 -6.67
C ASP A 145 2.94 -3.58 -5.30
N GLY A 146 2.27 -3.98 -4.25
CA GLY A 146 2.79 -3.90 -2.89
C GLY A 146 1.94 -4.64 -1.88
N LEU A 147 2.51 -4.88 -0.71
CA LEU A 147 1.87 -5.53 0.44
C LEU A 147 2.05 -4.67 1.68
N VAL A 148 0.96 -4.49 2.44
CA VAL A 148 0.98 -3.82 3.75
C VAL A 148 0.32 -4.72 4.78
N SER A 149 1.07 -5.11 5.78
CA SER A 149 0.64 -5.93 6.91
C SER A 149 1.12 -5.33 8.24
N GLY A 150 0.65 -5.86 9.35
CA GLY A 150 1.08 -5.47 10.70
C GLY A 150 -0.05 -4.93 11.59
N ALA A 151 -1.30 -5.12 11.18
CA ALA A 151 -2.44 -4.78 12.03
C ALA A 151 -2.61 -5.80 13.18
N VAL A 152 -2.33 -7.07 12.92
CA VAL A 152 -2.40 -8.18 13.87
C VAL A 152 -1.06 -8.92 13.96
N HIS A 153 -0.40 -9.13 12.83
CA HIS A 153 0.88 -9.81 12.78
C HIS A 153 1.99 -8.91 13.33
N THR A 154 2.83 -9.47 14.19
CA THR A 154 4.06 -8.81 14.65
C THR A 154 5.15 -8.95 13.60
N THR A 155 5.76 -7.85 13.21
CA THR A 155 7.03 -7.85 12.48
C THR A 155 8.15 -8.11 13.49
N ALA A 156 8.47 -9.36 13.70
CA ALA A 156 9.62 -9.75 14.52
C ALA A 156 10.84 -9.99 13.66
#